data_fb0fe99eaa90bd64e5c86161e5e22ba7
#
_entry.id   fb0fe99eaa90bd64e5c86161e5e22ba7
#
_cell.length_a   1.000
_cell.length_b   1.000
_cell.length_c   1.000
_cell.angle_alpha   90.00
_cell.angle_beta   90.00
_cell.angle_gamma   90.00
#
_symmetry.space_group_name_H-M   'P 1'
#
loop_
_entity.id
_entity.type
_entity.pdbx_description
1 polymer ?
#
loop_
_entity_poly.entity_id
_entity_poly.type
_entity_poly.pdbx_seq_one_letter_code
_entity_poly.pdbx_strand_id
1 'polypeptide(L)'
;MNTPRSTPEITLVGAGLAGSLLAVFLARRGFRVTLLERRPDPRKTGASGGRSINLALANRGIAALEEIGVMAGVRPELIPMAGRMLHDEAGRLRLIPYGNKPHEVIHSVSRAGLNALLLDAAEATGKVSIRFGETVTGVDFARRRVLPRQAPYDVLIGTDGSASAVRAAILERTGGRLDEAPLGHGYKELSIPPAPGGGFRMEKNALHIWPRGEYMLIALPNVDGSFTVTLFLPHHGDESFDALTTPMAVLALFERRFADAIPLMPRLTEDFFENPTGHLETIRCAPWFFEDQALLLGDAAHAIVPFHGQGMNAAFEDCSAFDRCLVDPDRPWNEVFAEFERRRRPNTDAIADMALENYVEMRSTVREPKFQLKKDLSFRLEERHPGRFIPRYSMVMFHTIPYAEAQRRGAIQEKILDALTEKAASVDEIDFEYADRLIAEQL
;
A
#
# COMPACT_ATOMS: atom_id res chain seq x y z
N MET A 1 3.98 1.69 49.54
CA MET A 1 4.72 0.81 48.64
C MET A 1 3.88 0.68 47.37
N ASN A 2 4.29 1.39 46.31
CA ASN A 2 3.62 1.22 44.99
C ASN A 2 4.00 -0.16 44.46
N THR A 3 3.03 -1.05 44.42
CA THR A 3 3.18 -2.29 43.65
C THR A 3 3.54 -1.90 42.21
N PRO A 4 4.59 -2.45 41.59
CA PRO A 4 4.90 -2.13 40.19
C PRO A 4 3.67 -2.50 39.38
N ARG A 5 3.12 -1.55 38.61
CA ARG A 5 2.04 -1.81 37.64
C ARG A 5 2.53 -2.93 36.73
N SER A 6 1.78 -4.04 36.69
CA SER A 6 2.07 -5.08 35.71
C SER A 6 2.01 -4.46 34.31
N THR A 7 3.00 -4.73 33.48
CA THR A 7 2.99 -4.29 32.05
C THR A 7 1.68 -4.80 31.42
N PRO A 8 0.85 -3.92 30.83
CA PRO A 8 -0.43 -4.32 30.27
C PRO A 8 -0.24 -5.33 29.14
N GLU A 9 -1.20 -6.26 29.01
CA GLU A 9 -1.28 -7.14 27.87
C GLU A 9 -1.96 -6.41 26.70
N ILE A 10 -1.36 -6.45 25.52
CA ILE A 10 -1.91 -5.79 24.32
C ILE A 10 -2.61 -6.83 23.45
N THR A 11 -3.87 -6.60 23.17
CA THR A 11 -4.63 -7.40 22.21
C THR A 11 -4.67 -6.70 20.85
N LEU A 12 -4.19 -7.38 19.80
CA LEU A 12 -4.29 -6.94 18.43
C LEU A 12 -5.40 -7.71 17.71
N VAL A 13 -6.23 -7.03 16.94
CA VAL A 13 -7.27 -7.65 16.11
C VAL A 13 -6.84 -7.57 14.66
N GLY A 14 -6.60 -8.75 14.04
CA GLY A 14 -6.12 -8.91 12.67
C GLY A 14 -4.62 -9.21 12.58
N ALA A 15 -4.28 -10.43 12.14
CA ALA A 15 -2.90 -10.90 11.92
C ALA A 15 -2.46 -10.73 10.44
N GLY A 16 -2.91 -9.63 9.80
CA GLY A 16 -2.39 -9.17 8.52
C GLY A 16 -1.00 -8.55 8.68
N LEU A 17 -0.48 -7.98 7.61
CA LEU A 17 0.88 -7.40 7.58
C LEU A 17 1.11 -6.37 8.69
N ALA A 18 0.17 -5.44 8.89
CA ALA A 18 0.29 -4.41 9.92
C ALA A 18 0.27 -5.00 11.35
N GLY A 19 -0.69 -5.89 11.64
CA GLY A 19 -0.82 -6.49 12.97
C GLY A 19 0.37 -7.40 13.32
N SER A 20 0.84 -8.20 12.36
CA SER A 20 2.02 -9.05 12.56
C SER A 20 3.30 -8.23 12.78
N LEU A 21 3.51 -7.16 12.02
CA LEU A 21 4.64 -6.26 12.21
C LEU A 21 4.58 -5.53 13.56
N LEU A 22 3.40 -4.98 13.90
CA LEU A 22 3.19 -4.28 15.16
C LEU A 22 3.44 -5.19 16.37
N ALA A 23 3.00 -6.48 16.28
CA ALA A 23 3.24 -7.45 17.34
C ALA A 23 4.73 -7.63 17.65
N VAL A 24 5.60 -7.61 16.62
CA VAL A 24 7.06 -7.67 16.81
C VAL A 24 7.58 -6.42 17.52
N PHE A 25 7.16 -5.22 17.09
CA PHE A 25 7.55 -3.96 17.74
C PHE A 25 7.18 -3.96 19.23
N LEU A 26 5.95 -4.31 19.55
CA LEU A 26 5.45 -4.35 20.93
C LEU A 26 6.17 -5.39 21.79
N ALA A 27 6.38 -6.59 21.25
CA ALA A 27 7.11 -7.66 21.93
C ALA A 27 8.56 -7.26 22.26
N ARG A 28 9.24 -6.55 21.36
CA ARG A 28 10.60 -6.02 21.58
C ARG A 28 10.65 -4.97 22.69
N ARG A 29 9.56 -4.22 22.89
CA ARG A 29 9.41 -3.30 24.05
C ARG A 29 9.07 -4.00 25.34
N GLY A 30 8.84 -5.30 25.32
CA GLY A 30 8.59 -6.09 26.52
C GLY A 30 7.12 -6.42 26.76
N PHE A 31 6.19 -5.91 25.97
CA PHE A 31 4.78 -6.23 26.09
C PHE A 31 4.49 -7.69 25.75
N ARG A 32 3.51 -8.27 26.45
CA ARG A 32 2.85 -9.51 26.01
C ARG A 32 1.74 -9.12 25.03
N VAL A 33 1.66 -9.85 23.92
CA VAL A 33 0.73 -9.55 22.83
C VAL A 33 -0.11 -10.79 22.52
N THR A 34 -1.42 -10.62 22.54
CA THR A 34 -2.37 -11.60 21.98
C THR A 34 -2.87 -11.08 20.64
N LEU A 35 -2.62 -11.83 19.56
CA LEU A 35 -3.02 -11.49 18.21
C LEU A 35 -4.19 -12.38 17.76
N LEU A 36 -5.35 -11.78 17.44
CA LEU A 36 -6.57 -12.47 17.03
C LEU A 36 -6.74 -12.40 15.52
N GLU A 37 -6.93 -13.54 14.85
CA GLU A 37 -7.11 -13.62 13.40
C GLU A 37 -8.30 -14.51 13.04
N ARG A 38 -9.21 -13.99 12.22
CA ARG A 38 -10.43 -14.72 11.79
C ARG A 38 -10.15 -15.89 10.84
N ARG A 39 -9.09 -15.82 10.04
CA ARG A 39 -8.70 -16.85 9.08
C ARG A 39 -7.88 -17.94 9.74
N PRO A 40 -7.80 -19.13 9.13
CA PRO A 40 -6.86 -20.16 9.57
C PRO A 40 -5.41 -19.69 9.35
N ASP A 41 -4.46 -20.38 9.98
CA ASP A 41 -3.02 -20.10 9.83
C ASP A 41 -2.58 -20.31 8.38
N PRO A 42 -2.17 -19.25 7.67
CA PRO A 42 -1.81 -19.34 6.25
C PRO A 42 -0.57 -20.21 6.00
N ARG A 43 0.28 -20.39 7.01
CA ARG A 43 1.49 -21.23 6.94
C ARG A 43 1.15 -22.73 6.90
N LYS A 44 -0.02 -23.14 7.44
CA LYS A 44 -0.49 -24.52 7.50
C LYS A 44 -1.36 -24.91 6.32
N THR A 45 -2.09 -23.96 5.75
CA THR A 45 -3.06 -24.22 4.67
C THR A 45 -2.44 -24.18 3.28
N GLY A 46 -1.15 -23.82 3.18
CA GLY A 46 -0.47 -23.54 1.92
C GLY A 46 -1.02 -22.27 1.25
N ALA A 47 -0.42 -21.84 0.16
CA ALA A 47 -0.81 -20.64 -0.59
C ALA A 47 -2.23 -20.67 -1.19
N SER A 48 -3.01 -21.73 -0.92
CA SER A 48 -4.39 -21.92 -1.38
C SER A 48 -5.44 -21.08 -0.63
N GLY A 49 -5.07 -20.38 0.42
CA GLY A 49 -5.99 -19.61 1.29
C GLY A 49 -6.32 -18.20 0.82
N GLY A 50 -6.26 -17.91 -0.45
CA GLY A 50 -6.48 -16.60 -1.08
C GLY A 50 -5.29 -16.24 -1.94
N ARG A 51 -5.55 -16.03 -3.23
CA ARG A 51 -4.50 -15.62 -4.17
C ARG A 51 -3.84 -14.36 -3.68
N SER A 52 -2.53 -14.37 -3.66
CA SER A 52 -1.72 -13.31 -3.07
C SER A 52 -1.49 -12.22 -4.10
N ILE A 53 -2.12 -11.06 -3.91
CA ILE A 53 -1.71 -9.85 -4.62
C ILE A 53 -0.26 -9.57 -4.25
N ASN A 54 0.59 -9.31 -5.26
CA ASN A 54 1.90 -8.77 -5.01
C ASN A 54 1.80 -7.31 -4.59
N LEU A 55 2.68 -6.95 -3.68
CA LEU A 55 2.77 -5.61 -3.13
C LEU A 55 4.04 -4.93 -3.61
N ALA A 56 3.99 -3.61 -3.74
CA ALA A 56 5.16 -2.78 -4.00
C ALA A 56 5.77 -2.34 -2.66
N LEU A 57 6.86 -2.98 -2.25
CA LEU A 57 7.61 -2.57 -1.07
C LEU A 57 8.53 -1.40 -1.44
N ALA A 58 8.38 -0.29 -0.73
CA ALA A 58 9.13 0.95 -0.89
C ALA A 58 9.97 1.26 0.35
N ASN A 59 10.74 2.32 0.31
CA ASN A 59 11.72 2.65 1.36
C ASN A 59 11.11 2.72 2.77
N ARG A 60 9.89 3.25 2.94
CA ARG A 60 9.20 3.33 4.25
C ARG A 60 8.92 1.96 4.84
N GLY A 61 8.46 1.04 4.01
CA GLY A 61 8.22 -0.34 4.43
C GLY A 61 9.54 -1.07 4.74
N ILE A 62 10.58 -0.85 3.93
CA ILE A 62 11.91 -1.40 4.17
C ILE A 62 12.46 -0.90 5.51
N ALA A 63 12.37 0.40 5.78
CA ALA A 63 12.85 0.99 7.03
C ALA A 63 12.18 0.34 8.27
N ALA A 64 10.87 0.14 8.24
CA ALA A 64 10.16 -0.52 9.35
C ALA A 64 10.59 -2.00 9.54
N LEU A 65 10.83 -2.72 8.44
CA LEU A 65 11.34 -4.09 8.49
C LEU A 65 12.80 -4.15 8.99
N GLU A 66 13.62 -3.16 8.67
CA GLU A 66 14.99 -3.02 9.17
C GLU A 66 15.00 -2.68 10.67
N GLU A 67 14.12 -1.80 11.14
CA GLU A 67 13.97 -1.45 12.56
C GLU A 67 13.72 -2.70 13.43
N ILE A 68 12.97 -3.68 12.95
CA ILE A 68 12.74 -4.95 13.67
C ILE A 68 13.72 -6.07 13.30
N GLY A 69 14.66 -5.81 12.38
CA GLY A 69 15.74 -6.76 12.04
C GLY A 69 15.32 -7.97 11.19
N VAL A 70 14.15 -7.95 10.53
CA VAL A 70 13.66 -9.06 9.70
C VAL A 70 14.08 -8.96 8.23
N MET A 71 14.65 -7.84 7.82
CA MET A 71 14.95 -7.54 6.42
C MET A 71 15.85 -8.58 5.74
N ALA A 72 16.73 -9.23 6.50
CA ALA A 72 17.59 -10.31 5.97
C ALA A 72 16.79 -11.50 5.44
N GLY A 73 15.68 -11.86 6.10
CA GLY A 73 14.76 -12.90 5.65
C GLY A 73 13.85 -12.46 4.50
N VAL A 74 13.57 -11.16 4.40
CA VAL A 74 12.68 -10.60 3.35
C VAL A 74 13.43 -10.42 2.02
N ARG A 75 14.72 -10.05 2.04
CA ARG A 75 15.51 -9.76 0.82
C ARG A 75 15.43 -10.82 -0.28
N PRO A 76 15.49 -12.14 0.02
CA PRO A 76 15.40 -13.18 -1.01
C PRO A 76 14.05 -13.22 -1.75
N GLU A 77 12.99 -12.69 -1.14
CA GLU A 77 11.63 -12.65 -1.66
C GLU A 77 11.34 -11.40 -2.52
N LEU A 78 12.33 -10.52 -2.68
CA LEU A 78 12.18 -9.24 -3.36
C LEU A 78 12.62 -9.30 -4.83
N ILE A 79 11.81 -8.76 -5.72
CA ILE A 79 12.20 -8.49 -7.10
C ILE A 79 12.23 -6.99 -7.32
N PRO A 80 13.43 -6.40 -7.61
CA PRO A 80 13.54 -4.98 -7.85
C PRO A 80 12.89 -4.62 -9.19
N MET A 81 12.09 -3.56 -9.19
CA MET A 81 11.46 -2.97 -10.38
C MET A 81 11.98 -1.55 -10.55
N ALA A 82 12.71 -1.31 -11.64
CA ALA A 82 13.36 -0.03 -11.92
C ALA A 82 12.40 1.00 -12.55
N GLY A 83 11.24 0.56 -13.05
CA GLY A 83 10.30 1.43 -13.72
C GLY A 83 8.99 0.74 -14.08
N ARG A 84 8.15 1.50 -14.81
CA ARG A 84 6.91 1.01 -15.42
C ARG A 84 7.19 0.65 -16.88
N MET A 85 6.96 -0.60 -17.27
CA MET A 85 6.96 -1.03 -18.66
C MET A 85 5.58 -0.80 -19.25
N LEU A 86 5.45 0.22 -20.08
CA LEU A 86 4.19 0.52 -20.76
C LEU A 86 4.01 -0.38 -21.98
N HIS A 87 2.81 -0.95 -22.09
CA HIS A 87 2.32 -1.66 -23.27
C HIS A 87 1.26 -0.80 -23.95
N ASP A 88 1.59 -0.21 -25.10
CA ASP A 88 0.61 0.56 -25.86
C ASP A 88 -0.41 -0.35 -26.59
N GLU A 89 -1.39 0.26 -27.26
CA GLU A 89 -2.45 -0.49 -27.97
C GLU A 89 -1.91 -1.25 -29.20
N ALA A 90 -0.72 -0.91 -29.70
CA ALA A 90 -0.03 -1.61 -30.77
C ALA A 90 0.96 -2.68 -30.24
N GLY A 91 1.01 -2.93 -28.94
CA GLY A 91 1.92 -3.87 -28.30
C GLY A 91 3.37 -3.41 -28.22
N ARG A 92 3.65 -2.12 -28.47
CA ARG A 92 5.00 -1.56 -28.33
C ARG A 92 5.32 -1.33 -26.85
N LEU A 93 6.57 -1.63 -26.47
CA LEU A 93 7.05 -1.52 -25.11
C LEU A 93 7.86 -0.23 -24.90
N ARG A 94 7.62 0.46 -23.78
CA ARG A 94 8.43 1.59 -23.36
C ARG A 94 8.62 1.57 -21.84
N LEU A 95 9.88 1.52 -21.40
CA LEU A 95 10.21 1.63 -19.97
C LEU A 95 10.21 3.12 -19.56
N ILE A 96 9.46 3.43 -18.51
CA ILE A 96 9.50 4.73 -17.83
C ILE A 96 10.15 4.48 -16.46
N PRO A 97 11.37 4.96 -16.20
CA PRO A 97 12.06 4.75 -14.95
C PRO A 97 11.31 5.42 -13.79
N TYR A 98 11.39 4.84 -12.60
CA TYR A 98 10.82 5.44 -11.38
C TYR A 98 11.68 6.60 -10.87
N GLY A 99 13.00 6.46 -10.92
CA GLY A 99 13.98 7.44 -10.52
C GLY A 99 15.15 7.50 -11.50
N ASN A 100 16.13 8.38 -11.24
CA ASN A 100 17.32 8.54 -12.07
C ASN A 100 18.59 7.94 -11.42
N LYS A 101 18.48 7.33 -10.23
CA LYS A 101 19.59 6.71 -9.50
C LYS A 101 19.42 5.18 -9.46
N PRO A 102 20.51 4.39 -9.52
CA PRO A 102 20.43 2.93 -9.57
C PRO A 102 19.70 2.28 -8.37
N HIS A 103 19.68 2.93 -7.21
CA HIS A 103 19.02 2.44 -6.01
C HIS A 103 17.55 2.88 -5.91
N GLU A 104 17.08 3.74 -6.78
CA GLU A 104 15.69 4.21 -6.82
C GLU A 104 14.80 3.19 -7.52
N VAL A 105 14.58 2.08 -6.84
CA VAL A 105 13.73 0.96 -7.27
C VAL A 105 12.68 0.66 -6.22
N ILE A 106 11.55 0.14 -6.65
CA ILE A 106 10.56 -0.47 -5.76
C ILE A 106 10.65 -1.98 -5.88
N HIS A 107 10.18 -2.72 -4.89
CA HIS A 107 10.32 -4.16 -4.89
C HIS A 107 8.95 -4.84 -4.95
N SER A 108 8.77 -5.76 -5.90
CA SER A 108 7.65 -6.69 -5.84
C SER A 108 7.90 -7.70 -4.73
N VAL A 109 6.88 -7.95 -3.91
CA VAL A 109 6.92 -8.94 -2.82
C VAL A 109 5.58 -9.63 -2.68
N SER A 110 5.61 -10.95 -2.45
CA SER A 110 4.40 -11.72 -2.15
C SER A 110 3.81 -11.28 -0.80
N ARG A 111 2.53 -10.88 -0.82
CA ARG A 111 1.80 -10.53 0.42
C ARG A 111 1.75 -11.70 1.40
N ALA A 112 1.48 -12.91 0.89
CA ALA A 112 1.39 -14.11 1.72
C ALA A 112 2.75 -14.50 2.29
N GLY A 113 3.82 -14.48 1.47
CA GLY A 113 5.18 -14.78 1.91
C GLY A 113 5.65 -13.81 2.99
N LEU A 114 5.48 -12.49 2.75
CA LEU A 114 5.85 -11.47 3.72
C LEU A 114 5.05 -11.61 5.03
N ASN A 115 3.74 -11.90 4.95
CA ASN A 115 2.94 -12.10 6.16
C ASN A 115 3.38 -13.33 6.96
N ALA A 116 3.71 -14.44 6.29
CA ALA A 116 4.22 -15.65 6.94
C ALA A 116 5.53 -15.36 7.69
N LEU A 117 6.48 -14.64 7.05
CA LEU A 117 7.74 -14.22 7.69
C LEU A 117 7.49 -13.34 8.94
N LEU A 118 6.53 -12.43 8.87
CA LEU A 118 6.21 -11.56 10.00
C LEU A 118 5.52 -12.32 11.14
N LEU A 119 4.66 -13.29 10.83
CA LEU A 119 4.04 -14.17 11.84
C LEU A 119 5.11 -15.02 12.55
N ASP A 120 6.05 -15.59 11.81
CA ASP A 120 7.17 -16.36 12.38
C ASP A 120 8.06 -15.48 13.26
N ALA A 121 8.38 -14.27 12.80
CA ALA A 121 9.14 -13.30 13.57
C ALA A 121 8.42 -12.88 14.86
N ALA A 122 7.10 -12.72 14.83
CA ALA A 122 6.31 -12.39 15.99
C ALA A 122 6.34 -13.50 17.03
N GLU A 123 6.09 -14.75 16.63
CA GLU A 123 6.13 -15.93 17.54
C GLU A 123 7.54 -16.17 18.10
N ALA A 124 8.59 -15.97 17.27
CA ALA A 124 9.98 -16.12 17.69
C ALA A 124 10.39 -15.18 18.85
N THR A 125 9.65 -14.10 19.10
CA THR A 125 9.88 -13.20 20.25
C THR A 125 9.60 -13.90 21.59
N GLY A 126 8.82 -14.97 21.60
CA GLY A 126 8.35 -15.67 22.82
C GLY A 126 7.34 -14.88 23.65
N LYS A 127 6.90 -13.69 23.17
CA LYS A 127 5.94 -12.81 23.85
C LYS A 127 4.62 -12.63 23.11
N VAL A 128 4.53 -13.14 21.88
CA VAL A 128 3.33 -13.06 21.03
C VAL A 128 2.63 -14.41 21.00
N SER A 129 1.33 -14.40 21.29
CA SER A 129 0.43 -15.54 21.12
C SER A 129 -0.56 -15.25 19.99
N ILE A 130 -0.56 -16.07 18.94
CA ILE A 130 -1.46 -15.89 17.80
C ILE A 130 -2.61 -16.89 17.89
N ARG A 131 -3.85 -16.40 17.83
CA ARG A 131 -5.07 -17.20 17.87
C ARG A 131 -5.78 -17.10 16.53
N PHE A 132 -5.66 -18.13 15.72
CA PHE A 132 -6.32 -18.23 14.42
C PHE A 132 -7.75 -18.79 14.57
N GLY A 133 -8.63 -18.45 13.61
CA GLY A 133 -10.05 -18.83 13.67
C GLY A 133 -10.87 -18.01 14.67
N GLU A 134 -10.33 -16.88 15.13
CA GLU A 134 -10.93 -16.01 16.12
C GLU A 134 -11.52 -14.75 15.43
N THR A 135 -12.81 -14.78 15.15
CA THR A 135 -13.51 -13.62 14.57
C THR A 135 -13.91 -12.65 15.68
N VAL A 136 -13.47 -11.39 15.56
CA VAL A 136 -13.95 -10.28 16.39
C VAL A 136 -15.07 -9.57 15.64
N THR A 137 -16.23 -9.41 16.30
CA THR A 137 -17.42 -8.78 15.72
C THR A 137 -17.77 -7.44 16.35
N GLY A 138 -17.07 -7.06 17.42
CA GLY A 138 -17.27 -5.79 18.13
C GLY A 138 -16.50 -5.75 19.44
N VAL A 139 -16.68 -4.65 20.18
CA VAL A 139 -16.00 -4.37 21.46
C VAL A 139 -17.00 -3.88 22.50
N ASP A 140 -17.02 -4.51 23.67
CA ASP A 140 -17.69 -4.00 24.87
C ASP A 140 -16.69 -3.15 25.68
N PHE A 141 -16.70 -1.85 25.47
CA PHE A 141 -15.80 -0.91 26.14
C PHE A 141 -16.11 -0.79 27.65
N ALA A 142 -17.37 -0.97 28.06
CA ALA A 142 -17.75 -0.87 29.48
C ALA A 142 -17.14 -1.99 30.31
N ARG A 143 -16.97 -3.19 29.72
CA ARG A 143 -16.38 -4.35 30.37
C ARG A 143 -14.96 -4.67 29.90
N ARG A 144 -14.40 -3.91 28.97
CA ARG A 144 -13.11 -4.17 28.29
C ARG A 144 -13.04 -5.60 27.75
N ARG A 145 -13.97 -5.94 26.82
CA ARG A 145 -14.05 -7.28 26.24
C ARG A 145 -14.23 -7.24 24.72
N VAL A 146 -13.56 -8.14 24.02
CA VAL A 146 -13.80 -8.37 22.58
C VAL A 146 -14.92 -9.37 22.36
N LEU A 147 -15.80 -9.08 21.42
CA LEU A 147 -16.98 -9.90 21.11
C LEU A 147 -16.69 -10.84 19.92
N PRO A 148 -17.36 -11.99 19.80
CA PRO A 148 -18.43 -12.48 20.69
C PRO A 148 -17.92 -13.25 21.93
N ARG A 149 -16.62 -13.62 21.99
CA ARG A 149 -16.08 -14.52 23.03
C ARG A 149 -15.95 -13.90 24.42
N GLN A 150 -16.22 -12.63 24.57
CA GLN A 150 -16.10 -11.93 25.85
C GLN A 150 -14.66 -11.99 26.44
N ALA A 151 -13.63 -12.09 25.57
CA ALA A 151 -12.23 -12.12 26.00
C ALA A 151 -11.80 -10.76 26.55
N PRO A 152 -11.18 -10.70 27.76
CA PRO A 152 -10.73 -9.43 28.33
C PRO A 152 -9.50 -8.89 27.59
N TYR A 153 -9.32 -7.57 27.65
CA TYR A 153 -8.12 -6.87 27.18
C TYR A 153 -7.77 -5.72 28.13
N ASP A 154 -6.48 -5.39 28.21
CA ASP A 154 -6.02 -4.17 28.88
C ASP A 154 -5.96 -3.01 27.86
N VAL A 155 -5.31 -3.24 26.72
CA VAL A 155 -5.21 -2.32 25.57
C VAL A 155 -5.55 -3.10 24.30
N LEU A 156 -6.41 -2.52 23.45
CA LEU A 156 -6.85 -3.09 22.18
C LEU A 156 -6.34 -2.26 21.01
N ILE A 157 -5.77 -2.91 19.98
CA ILE A 157 -5.42 -2.21 18.74
C ILE A 157 -6.05 -2.92 17.56
N GLY A 158 -6.89 -2.21 16.81
CA GLY A 158 -7.52 -2.69 15.58
C GLY A 158 -6.57 -2.57 14.40
N THR A 159 -6.18 -3.72 13.84
CA THR A 159 -5.41 -3.90 12.60
C THR A 159 -6.16 -4.82 11.64
N ASP A 160 -7.49 -4.82 11.76
CA ASP A 160 -8.45 -5.75 11.14
C ASP A 160 -8.92 -5.32 9.73
N GLY A 161 -8.21 -4.36 9.13
CA GLY A 161 -8.37 -3.99 7.72
C GLY A 161 -9.55 -3.06 7.45
N SER A 162 -9.88 -2.89 6.16
CA SER A 162 -10.89 -1.91 5.72
C SER A 162 -12.30 -2.17 6.29
N ALA A 163 -12.65 -3.42 6.57
CA ALA A 163 -13.93 -3.80 7.21
C ALA A 163 -13.83 -3.92 8.75
N SER A 164 -13.07 -3.04 9.40
CA SER A 164 -12.72 -3.11 10.82
C SER A 164 -13.94 -3.08 11.76
N ALA A 165 -14.10 -4.14 12.55
CA ALA A 165 -15.08 -4.19 13.64
C ALA A 165 -14.67 -3.30 14.82
N VAL A 166 -13.36 -3.10 15.04
CA VAL A 166 -12.86 -2.19 16.09
C VAL A 166 -13.18 -0.75 15.73
N ARG A 167 -13.01 -0.35 14.44
CA ARG A 167 -13.42 0.98 13.94
C ARG A 167 -14.89 1.22 14.17
N ALA A 168 -15.74 0.29 13.75
CA ALA A 168 -17.19 0.41 13.93
C ALA A 168 -17.55 0.65 15.39
N ALA A 169 -16.97 -0.12 16.32
CA ALA A 169 -17.23 0.04 17.77
C ALA A 169 -16.74 1.39 18.32
N ILE A 170 -15.55 1.88 17.90
CA ILE A 170 -15.04 3.19 18.33
C ILE A 170 -15.95 4.31 17.83
N LEU A 171 -16.32 4.29 16.55
CA LEU A 171 -17.15 5.34 15.96
C LEU A 171 -18.56 5.34 16.53
N GLU A 172 -19.18 4.19 16.77
CA GLU A 172 -20.47 4.07 17.46
C GLU A 172 -20.39 4.70 18.85
N ARG A 173 -19.35 4.42 19.61
CA ARG A 173 -19.18 4.88 21.00
C ARG A 173 -18.89 6.38 21.10
N THR A 174 -18.16 6.93 20.12
CA THR A 174 -17.72 8.35 20.14
C THR A 174 -18.63 9.29 19.37
N GLY A 175 -19.55 8.76 18.55
CA GLY A 175 -20.26 9.56 17.55
C GLY A 175 -19.31 10.08 16.45
N GLY A 176 -18.24 9.33 16.18
CA GLY A 176 -17.19 9.72 15.24
C GLY A 176 -17.63 9.71 13.78
N ARG A 177 -16.78 10.28 12.91
CA ARG A 177 -17.03 10.36 11.46
C ARG A 177 -16.36 9.22 10.73
N LEU A 178 -17.09 8.61 9.80
CA LEU A 178 -16.60 7.70 8.78
C LEU A 178 -16.87 8.31 7.40
N ASP A 179 -15.85 8.37 6.57
CA ASP A 179 -15.92 8.78 5.18
C ASP A 179 -15.41 7.61 4.33
N GLU A 180 -16.36 6.95 3.67
CA GLU A 180 -16.10 5.86 2.73
C GLU A 180 -16.35 6.39 1.32
N ALA A 181 -15.28 6.48 0.53
CA ALA A 181 -15.32 6.98 -0.84
C ALA A 181 -15.06 5.83 -1.82
N PRO A 182 -16.11 5.15 -2.33
CA PRO A 182 -15.97 4.14 -3.36
C PRO A 182 -15.51 4.78 -4.66
N LEU A 183 -14.55 4.13 -5.34
CA LEU A 183 -13.99 4.67 -6.59
C LEU A 183 -14.91 4.45 -7.81
N GLY A 184 -15.96 3.62 -7.70
CA GLY A 184 -16.77 3.20 -8.85
C GLY A 184 -16.08 2.17 -9.76
N HIS A 185 -14.87 1.75 -9.39
CA HIS A 185 -14.07 0.72 -10.06
C HIS A 185 -13.83 -0.45 -9.13
N GLY A 186 -13.67 -1.62 -9.74
CA GLY A 186 -13.24 -2.83 -9.07
C GLY A 186 -11.91 -3.32 -9.61
N TYR A 187 -11.44 -4.42 -9.04
CA TYR A 187 -10.28 -5.13 -9.55
C TYR A 187 -10.51 -6.63 -9.63
N LYS A 188 -9.81 -7.27 -10.57
CA LYS A 188 -9.83 -8.72 -10.79
C LYS A 188 -8.40 -9.23 -10.82
N GLU A 189 -8.12 -10.23 -10.00
CA GLU A 189 -6.82 -10.92 -10.02
C GLU A 189 -6.79 -11.96 -11.13
N LEU A 190 -5.71 -11.94 -11.90
CA LEU A 190 -5.41 -12.85 -12.99
C LEU A 190 -3.94 -13.29 -12.87
N SER A 191 -3.49 -14.21 -13.72
CA SER A 191 -2.13 -14.73 -13.64
C SER A 191 -1.46 -14.93 -14.99
N ILE A 192 -0.13 -14.73 -14.99
CA ILE A 192 0.75 -15.16 -16.08
C ILE A 192 1.68 -16.23 -15.47
N PRO A 193 1.62 -17.49 -15.92
CA PRO A 193 2.47 -18.54 -15.40
C PRO A 193 3.93 -18.35 -15.83
N PRO A 194 4.90 -19.01 -15.19
CA PRO A 194 6.29 -19.05 -15.63
C PRO A 194 6.41 -19.54 -17.10
N ALA A 195 7.52 -19.21 -17.74
CA ALA A 195 7.83 -19.75 -19.05
C ALA A 195 8.00 -21.29 -19.00
N PRO A 196 7.74 -22.03 -20.09
CA PRO A 196 8.07 -23.44 -20.15
C PRO A 196 9.55 -23.67 -19.82
N GLY A 197 9.82 -24.52 -18.83
CA GLY A 197 11.17 -24.75 -18.33
C GLY A 197 11.62 -23.78 -17.22
N GLY A 198 10.73 -22.89 -16.73
CA GLY A 198 11.00 -21.89 -15.69
C GLY A 198 11.40 -20.53 -16.26
N GLY A 199 11.49 -19.53 -15.39
CA GLY A 199 11.83 -18.15 -15.75
C GLY A 199 10.64 -17.28 -16.16
N PHE A 200 10.94 -16.03 -16.50
CA PHE A 200 9.93 -15.01 -16.74
C PHE A 200 9.53 -14.90 -18.21
N ARG A 201 8.24 -14.67 -18.49
CA ARG A 201 7.71 -14.43 -19.85
C ARG A 201 7.82 -12.97 -20.30
N MET A 202 8.07 -12.07 -19.38
CA MET A 202 8.24 -10.63 -19.61
C MET A 202 9.44 -10.12 -18.81
N GLU A 203 9.80 -8.84 -18.98
CA GLU A 203 10.87 -8.20 -18.20
C GLU A 203 10.56 -8.26 -16.69
N LYS A 204 11.39 -8.96 -15.93
CA LYS A 204 11.19 -9.17 -14.49
C LYS A 204 11.44 -7.94 -13.64
N ASN A 205 12.25 -7.00 -14.11
CA ASN A 205 12.66 -5.84 -13.34
C ASN A 205 11.81 -4.59 -13.62
N ALA A 206 10.55 -4.80 -14.01
CA ALA A 206 9.59 -3.74 -14.27
C ALA A 206 8.19 -4.10 -13.73
N LEU A 207 7.43 -3.07 -13.36
CA LEU A 207 5.98 -3.17 -13.25
C LEU A 207 5.40 -2.99 -14.65
N HIS A 208 4.75 -4.01 -15.18
CA HIS A 208 4.08 -3.91 -16.48
C HIS A 208 2.73 -3.22 -16.32
N ILE A 209 2.41 -2.33 -17.26
CA ILE A 209 1.15 -1.60 -17.28
C ILE A 209 0.62 -1.47 -18.71
N TRP A 210 -0.66 -1.76 -18.90
CA TRP A 210 -1.44 -1.51 -20.11
C TRP A 210 -2.46 -0.41 -19.83
N PRO A 211 -2.10 0.87 -20.02
CA PRO A 211 -3.02 2.00 -19.80
C PRO A 211 -4.04 2.09 -20.94
N ARG A 212 -5.35 2.20 -20.62
CA ARG A 212 -6.45 2.24 -21.59
C ARG A 212 -7.43 3.39 -21.35
N GLY A 213 -6.94 4.51 -20.81
CA GLY A 213 -7.73 5.72 -20.57
C GLY A 213 -8.54 5.65 -19.29
N GLU A 214 -9.66 4.93 -19.28
CA GLU A 214 -10.51 4.83 -18.08
C GLU A 214 -10.17 3.64 -17.19
N TYR A 215 -9.40 2.68 -17.67
CA TYR A 215 -9.02 1.48 -16.95
C TYR A 215 -7.62 1.00 -17.34
N MET A 216 -7.11 -0.01 -16.67
CA MET A 216 -5.77 -0.55 -16.93
C MET A 216 -5.63 -2.00 -16.48
N LEU A 217 -4.65 -2.69 -17.08
CA LEU A 217 -4.10 -3.95 -16.60
C LEU A 217 -2.69 -3.69 -16.06
N ILE A 218 -2.32 -4.32 -14.95
CA ILE A 218 -0.95 -4.30 -14.43
C ILE A 218 -0.46 -5.71 -14.15
N ALA A 219 0.87 -5.91 -14.18
CA ALA A 219 1.47 -7.19 -13.80
C ALA A 219 2.76 -6.96 -13.01
N LEU A 220 2.87 -7.64 -11.87
CA LEU A 220 4.02 -7.63 -10.97
C LEU A 220 4.68 -9.01 -10.94
N PRO A 221 6.02 -9.09 -11.02
CA PRO A 221 6.75 -10.36 -11.03
C PRO A 221 6.72 -11.07 -9.67
N ASN A 222 6.74 -12.41 -9.71
CA ASN A 222 6.90 -13.31 -8.57
C ASN A 222 8.25 -14.03 -8.64
N VAL A 223 8.80 -14.42 -7.50
CA VAL A 223 10.10 -15.12 -7.44
C VAL A 223 10.11 -16.47 -8.15
N ASP A 224 8.95 -17.09 -8.36
CA ASP A 224 8.79 -18.35 -9.10
C ASP A 224 8.76 -18.18 -10.64
N GLY A 225 8.92 -16.93 -11.13
CA GLY A 225 8.89 -16.62 -12.57
C GLY A 225 7.50 -16.29 -13.12
N SER A 226 6.45 -16.41 -12.31
CA SER A 226 5.09 -15.99 -12.68
C SER A 226 4.92 -14.46 -12.52
N PHE A 227 3.77 -13.95 -12.99
CA PHE A 227 3.33 -12.59 -12.66
C PHE A 227 1.91 -12.62 -12.08
N THR A 228 1.71 -11.87 -11.02
CA THR A 228 0.37 -11.52 -10.54
C THR A 228 -0.15 -10.37 -11.38
N VAL A 229 -1.29 -10.58 -12.02
CA VAL A 229 -1.93 -9.62 -12.92
C VAL A 229 -3.17 -9.06 -12.26
N THR A 230 -3.38 -7.76 -12.37
CA THR A 230 -4.59 -7.11 -11.84
C THR A 230 -5.24 -6.27 -12.93
N LEU A 231 -6.48 -6.61 -13.26
CA LEU A 231 -7.34 -5.83 -14.14
C LEU A 231 -8.18 -4.87 -13.28
N PHE A 232 -8.07 -3.57 -13.56
CA PHE A 232 -8.92 -2.53 -12.98
C PHE A 232 -9.93 -2.08 -14.02
N LEU A 233 -11.23 -2.19 -13.70
CA LEU A 233 -12.34 -1.78 -14.57
C LEU A 233 -13.43 -1.05 -13.78
N PRO A 234 -14.24 -0.21 -14.46
CA PRO A 234 -15.51 0.27 -13.90
C PRO A 234 -16.42 -0.90 -13.51
N HIS A 235 -17.28 -0.69 -12.52
CA HIS A 235 -18.34 -1.65 -12.21
C HIS A 235 -19.43 -1.64 -13.28
N HIS A 236 -19.80 -0.46 -13.81
CA HIS A 236 -20.91 -0.24 -14.73
C HIS A 236 -20.44 0.38 -16.05
N GLY A 237 -21.17 0.14 -17.14
CA GLY A 237 -20.90 0.65 -18.49
C GLY A 237 -20.58 -0.45 -19.50
N ASP A 238 -20.26 -0.05 -20.74
CA ASP A 238 -20.06 -0.99 -21.85
C ASP A 238 -18.78 -1.84 -21.68
N GLU A 239 -17.69 -1.26 -21.19
CA GLU A 239 -16.45 -1.96 -20.86
C GLU A 239 -16.28 -1.99 -19.33
N SER A 240 -17.07 -2.84 -18.66
CA SER A 240 -17.19 -2.92 -17.21
C SER A 240 -17.31 -4.36 -16.71
N PHE A 241 -17.18 -4.56 -15.40
CA PHE A 241 -17.40 -5.90 -14.83
C PHE A 241 -18.82 -6.42 -15.05
N ASP A 242 -19.85 -5.55 -15.06
CA ASP A 242 -21.23 -5.96 -15.31
C ASP A 242 -21.46 -6.46 -16.75
N ALA A 243 -20.67 -5.98 -17.71
CA ALA A 243 -20.76 -6.43 -19.11
C ALA A 243 -20.01 -7.76 -19.35
N LEU A 244 -19.09 -8.15 -18.46
CA LEU A 244 -18.21 -9.31 -18.63
C LEU A 244 -18.79 -10.56 -17.96
N THR A 245 -19.98 -10.98 -18.37
CA THR A 245 -20.73 -12.10 -17.76
C THR A 245 -20.45 -13.47 -18.41
N THR A 246 -19.71 -13.51 -19.51
CA THR A 246 -19.39 -14.76 -20.23
C THR A 246 -17.92 -14.82 -20.63
N PRO A 247 -17.32 -16.03 -20.78
CA PRO A 247 -15.95 -16.19 -21.27
C PRO A 247 -15.70 -15.47 -22.60
N MET A 248 -16.70 -15.50 -23.52
CA MET A 248 -16.61 -14.85 -24.82
C MET A 248 -16.55 -13.33 -24.70
N ALA A 249 -17.30 -12.72 -23.75
CA ALA A 249 -17.24 -11.28 -23.50
C ALA A 249 -15.87 -10.85 -22.93
N VAL A 250 -15.30 -11.65 -22.03
CA VAL A 250 -13.95 -11.43 -21.49
C VAL A 250 -12.90 -11.49 -22.60
N LEU A 251 -12.91 -12.55 -23.42
CA LEU A 251 -11.98 -12.69 -24.54
C LEU A 251 -12.11 -11.55 -25.54
N ALA A 252 -13.33 -11.15 -25.90
CA ALA A 252 -13.58 -10.04 -26.83
C ALA A 252 -13.07 -8.69 -26.29
N LEU A 253 -13.17 -8.43 -24.98
CA LEU A 253 -12.56 -7.26 -24.36
C LEU A 253 -11.02 -7.31 -24.47
N PHE A 254 -10.41 -8.45 -24.11
CA PHE A 254 -8.97 -8.62 -24.15
C PHE A 254 -8.42 -8.55 -25.58
N GLU A 255 -9.08 -9.12 -26.56
CA GLU A 255 -8.71 -9.01 -28.00
C GLU A 255 -8.69 -7.56 -28.48
N ARG A 256 -9.66 -6.75 -28.05
CA ARG A 256 -9.71 -5.32 -28.42
C ARG A 256 -8.71 -4.46 -27.68
N ARG A 257 -8.43 -4.76 -26.39
CA ARG A 257 -7.73 -3.83 -25.50
C ARG A 257 -6.38 -4.32 -25.00
N PHE A 258 -6.18 -5.64 -24.94
CA PHE A 258 -5.00 -6.27 -24.30
C PHE A 258 -4.50 -7.46 -25.13
N ALA A 259 -4.54 -7.34 -26.46
CA ALA A 259 -4.25 -8.47 -27.37
C ALA A 259 -2.86 -9.10 -27.11
N ASP A 260 -1.86 -8.30 -26.78
CA ASP A 260 -0.51 -8.77 -26.46
C ASP A 260 -0.41 -9.52 -25.11
N ALA A 261 -1.37 -9.37 -24.23
CA ALA A 261 -1.43 -10.10 -22.96
C ALA A 261 -2.04 -11.50 -23.08
N ILE A 262 -2.93 -11.73 -24.05
CA ILE A 262 -3.66 -13.02 -24.20
C ILE A 262 -2.72 -14.22 -24.29
N PRO A 263 -1.67 -14.23 -25.15
CA PRO A 263 -0.76 -15.37 -25.25
C PRO A 263 0.00 -15.69 -23.96
N LEU A 264 0.07 -14.72 -23.04
CA LEU A 264 0.73 -14.85 -21.75
C LEU A 264 -0.17 -15.48 -20.68
N MET A 265 -1.51 -15.45 -20.87
CA MET A 265 -2.53 -15.77 -19.88
C MET A 265 -3.39 -16.98 -20.30
N PRO A 266 -2.85 -18.20 -20.30
CA PRO A 266 -3.57 -19.39 -20.80
C PRO A 266 -4.83 -19.75 -19.98
N ARG A 267 -4.99 -19.21 -18.79
CA ARG A 267 -6.15 -19.41 -17.89
C ARG A 267 -6.97 -18.12 -17.71
N LEU A 268 -6.94 -17.21 -18.68
CA LEU A 268 -7.59 -15.89 -18.56
C LEU A 268 -9.06 -15.99 -18.14
N THR A 269 -9.84 -16.80 -18.80
CA THR A 269 -11.28 -16.93 -18.53
C THR A 269 -11.56 -17.67 -17.22
N GLU A 270 -10.83 -18.74 -16.94
CA GLU A 270 -10.94 -19.48 -15.69
C GLU A 270 -10.61 -18.58 -14.50
N ASP A 271 -9.47 -17.93 -14.54
CA ASP A 271 -9.03 -17.01 -13.46
C ASP A 271 -10.05 -15.87 -13.29
N PHE A 272 -10.62 -15.35 -14.39
CA PHE A 272 -11.60 -14.27 -14.33
C PHE A 272 -12.87 -14.68 -13.57
N PHE A 273 -13.40 -15.88 -13.80
CA PHE A 273 -14.64 -16.32 -13.16
C PHE A 273 -14.42 -17.01 -11.81
N GLU A 274 -13.27 -17.64 -11.57
CA GLU A 274 -12.94 -18.24 -10.28
C GLU A 274 -12.60 -17.19 -9.20
N ASN A 275 -12.03 -16.05 -9.59
CA ASN A 275 -11.64 -15.00 -8.66
C ASN A 275 -12.78 -14.01 -8.39
N PRO A 276 -13.01 -13.59 -7.14
CA PRO A 276 -13.97 -12.55 -6.84
C PRO A 276 -13.54 -11.20 -7.46
N THR A 277 -14.51 -10.36 -7.77
CA THR A 277 -14.24 -8.94 -8.06
C THR A 277 -14.10 -8.19 -6.75
N GLY A 278 -12.94 -7.58 -6.54
CA GLY A 278 -12.69 -6.72 -5.38
C GLY A 278 -13.20 -5.31 -5.61
N HIS A 279 -13.56 -4.62 -4.52
CA HIS A 279 -13.95 -3.21 -4.54
C HIS A 279 -12.75 -2.33 -4.19
N LEU A 280 -12.78 -1.10 -4.72
CA LEU A 280 -11.78 -0.08 -4.43
C LEU A 280 -12.45 1.07 -3.70
N GLU A 281 -11.95 1.36 -2.52
CA GLU A 281 -12.47 2.42 -1.67
C GLU A 281 -11.36 3.11 -0.90
N THR A 282 -11.56 4.37 -0.59
CA THR A 282 -10.74 5.11 0.36
C THR A 282 -11.54 5.30 1.64
N ILE A 283 -10.93 4.96 2.78
CA ILE A 283 -11.55 5.09 4.11
C ILE A 283 -10.79 6.15 4.89
N ARG A 284 -11.54 7.11 5.43
CA ARG A 284 -11.06 8.07 6.42
C ARG A 284 -12.01 8.07 7.61
N CYS A 285 -11.47 8.05 8.81
CA CYS A 285 -12.28 8.12 10.02
C CYS A 285 -11.64 9.01 11.09
N ALA A 286 -12.46 9.43 12.04
CA ALA A 286 -12.02 10.16 13.23
C ALA A 286 -13.09 10.02 14.34
N PRO A 287 -12.65 9.83 15.59
CA PRO A 287 -11.28 9.63 16.06
C PRO A 287 -10.73 8.22 15.73
N TRP A 288 -9.42 8.04 15.83
CA TRP A 288 -8.77 6.74 15.69
C TRP A 288 -8.71 5.95 16.99
N PHE A 289 -9.09 6.54 18.09
CA PHE A 289 -9.00 5.89 19.41
C PHE A 289 -10.20 6.17 20.29
N PHE A 290 -10.37 5.34 21.30
CA PHE A 290 -11.33 5.51 22.36
C PHE A 290 -10.63 5.47 23.72
N GLU A 291 -10.57 6.63 24.40
CA GLU A 291 -9.96 6.80 25.71
C GLU A 291 -8.54 6.18 25.79
N ASP A 292 -8.24 5.44 26.86
CA ASP A 292 -7.02 4.67 27.06
C ASP A 292 -7.16 3.20 26.62
N GLN A 293 -8.26 2.86 25.92
CA GLN A 293 -8.70 1.48 25.73
C GLN A 293 -8.38 0.90 24.37
N ALA A 294 -8.62 1.67 23.31
CA ALA A 294 -8.54 1.15 21.94
C ALA A 294 -7.99 2.17 20.95
N LEU A 295 -7.23 1.65 19.96
CA LEU A 295 -6.63 2.42 18.87
C LEU A 295 -6.85 1.69 17.53
N LEU A 296 -6.95 2.43 16.43
CA LEU A 296 -6.92 1.92 15.06
C LEU A 296 -5.54 2.17 14.43
N LEU A 297 -5.07 1.23 13.61
CA LEU A 297 -3.81 1.34 12.89
C LEU A 297 -3.91 0.66 11.51
N GLY A 298 -3.22 1.23 10.52
CA GLY A 298 -3.23 0.73 9.13
C GLY A 298 -4.60 0.86 8.47
N ASP A 299 -4.98 -0.10 7.62
CA ASP A 299 -6.23 -0.07 6.86
C ASP A 299 -7.50 0.01 7.75
N ALA A 300 -7.41 -0.36 9.02
CA ALA A 300 -8.50 -0.17 9.98
C ALA A 300 -8.80 1.31 10.23
N ALA A 301 -7.79 2.17 10.15
CA ALA A 301 -7.90 3.62 10.32
C ALA A 301 -8.04 4.37 8.98
N HIS A 302 -7.31 3.93 7.92
CA HIS A 302 -7.12 4.70 6.70
C HIS A 302 -6.82 3.82 5.48
N ALA A 303 -7.75 2.97 5.08
CA ALA A 303 -7.58 2.19 3.85
C ALA A 303 -7.52 3.11 2.63
N ILE A 304 -6.59 2.82 1.70
CA ILE A 304 -6.37 3.61 0.49
C ILE A 304 -6.41 2.73 -0.76
N VAL A 305 -6.76 3.33 -1.90
CA VAL A 305 -6.68 2.66 -3.19
C VAL A 305 -5.24 2.30 -3.57
N PRO A 306 -4.99 1.18 -4.29
CA PRO A 306 -3.63 0.60 -4.41
C PRO A 306 -2.70 1.29 -5.41
N PHE A 307 -3.15 2.33 -6.10
CA PHE A 307 -2.47 2.86 -7.28
C PHE A 307 -1.10 3.51 -7.03
N HIS A 308 -0.85 4.00 -5.83
CA HIS A 308 0.48 4.47 -5.44
C HIS A 308 1.33 3.37 -4.79
N GLY A 309 0.77 2.17 -4.55
CA GLY A 309 1.46 1.07 -3.88
C GLY A 309 1.82 1.37 -2.42
N GLN A 310 1.09 2.27 -1.74
CA GLN A 310 1.49 2.78 -0.43
C GLN A 310 0.68 2.23 0.76
N GLY A 311 -0.40 1.46 0.56
CA GLY A 311 -1.20 0.95 1.68
C GLY A 311 -0.37 0.19 2.72
N MET A 312 0.38 -0.83 2.28
CA MET A 312 1.29 -1.57 3.15
C MET A 312 2.40 -0.70 3.75
N ASN A 313 3.04 0.14 2.91
CA ASN A 313 4.15 1.00 3.35
C ASN A 313 3.71 2.01 4.40
N ALA A 314 2.51 2.59 4.24
CA ALA A 314 1.91 3.51 5.21
C ALA A 314 1.59 2.80 6.53
N ALA A 315 1.01 1.58 6.47
CA ALA A 315 0.72 0.78 7.65
C ALA A 315 2.00 0.33 8.38
N PHE A 316 3.09 0.05 7.66
CA PHE A 316 4.38 -0.27 8.26
C PHE A 316 5.01 0.98 8.93
N GLU A 317 4.90 2.13 8.27
CA GLU A 317 5.32 3.40 8.88
C GLU A 317 4.46 3.75 10.10
N ASP A 318 3.18 3.37 10.15
CA ASP A 318 2.35 3.49 11.35
C ASP A 318 2.92 2.68 12.51
N CYS A 319 3.36 1.42 12.27
CA CYS A 319 3.98 0.59 13.31
C CYS A 319 5.21 1.26 13.90
N SER A 320 6.12 1.77 13.05
CA SER A 320 7.30 2.52 13.48
C SER A 320 6.94 3.83 14.21
N ALA A 321 5.92 4.55 13.73
CA ALA A 321 5.46 5.80 14.34
C ALA A 321 4.82 5.54 15.71
N PHE A 322 4.03 4.48 15.84
CA PHE A 322 3.44 4.08 17.10
C PHE A 322 4.51 3.66 18.11
N ASP A 323 5.49 2.88 17.66
CA ASP A 323 6.64 2.50 18.49
C ASP A 323 7.35 3.73 19.06
N ARG A 324 7.57 4.77 18.22
CA ARG A 324 8.16 6.05 18.69
C ARG A 324 7.29 6.83 19.68
N CYS A 325 5.98 6.58 19.74
CA CYS A 325 5.11 7.17 20.78
C CYS A 325 5.20 6.45 22.12
N LEU A 326 5.78 5.24 22.16
CA LEU A 326 5.94 4.39 23.36
C LEU A 326 7.31 4.57 24.05
N VAL A 327 8.02 5.66 23.83
CA VAL A 327 9.36 5.89 24.42
C VAL A 327 9.30 6.07 25.93
N ASP A 328 8.27 6.77 26.43
CA ASP A 328 8.01 6.94 27.85
C ASP A 328 7.04 5.85 28.34
N PRO A 329 7.51 4.89 29.16
CA PRO A 329 6.68 3.78 29.63
C PRO A 329 5.58 4.20 30.62
N ASP A 330 5.72 5.36 31.24
CA ASP A 330 4.74 5.86 32.23
C ASP A 330 3.69 6.78 31.60
N ARG A 331 3.82 7.07 30.30
CA ARG A 331 2.88 7.92 29.59
C ARG A 331 1.49 7.26 29.49
N PRO A 332 0.40 7.99 29.82
CA PRO A 332 -0.97 7.46 29.70
C PRO A 332 -1.32 7.07 28.26
N TRP A 333 -2.02 5.96 28.09
CA TRP A 333 -2.38 5.43 26.75
C TRP A 333 -3.20 6.39 25.90
N ASN A 334 -4.12 7.14 26.50
CA ASN A 334 -4.90 8.15 25.80
C ASN A 334 -4.01 9.25 25.18
N GLU A 335 -2.92 9.63 25.84
CA GLU A 335 -1.95 10.61 25.32
C GLU A 335 -1.09 10.00 24.20
N VAL A 336 -0.70 8.73 24.33
CA VAL A 336 0.02 7.98 23.30
C VAL A 336 -0.83 7.88 22.03
N PHE A 337 -2.10 7.54 22.18
CA PHE A 337 -3.04 7.40 21.07
C PHE A 337 -3.33 8.73 20.38
N ALA A 338 -3.57 9.77 21.15
CA ALA A 338 -3.79 11.12 20.62
C ALA A 338 -2.56 11.64 19.84
N GLU A 339 -1.36 11.41 20.37
CA GLU A 339 -0.11 11.79 19.68
C GLU A 339 0.09 11.00 18.40
N PHE A 340 -0.20 9.69 18.39
CA PHE A 340 -0.13 8.85 17.19
C PHE A 340 -1.09 9.36 16.11
N GLU A 341 -2.38 9.54 16.43
CA GLU A 341 -3.36 10.07 15.48
C GLU A 341 -2.93 11.44 14.93
N ARG A 342 -2.52 12.35 15.79
CA ARG A 342 -2.08 13.70 15.41
C ARG A 342 -0.91 13.67 14.42
N ARG A 343 0.04 12.74 14.59
CA ARG A 343 1.21 12.59 13.69
C ARG A 343 0.86 11.92 12.39
N ARG A 344 -0.03 10.91 12.43
CA ARG A 344 -0.24 10.04 11.28
C ARG A 344 -1.36 10.48 10.38
N ARG A 345 -2.49 10.95 10.92
CA ARG A 345 -3.67 11.27 10.13
C ARG A 345 -3.41 12.26 8.99
N PRO A 346 -2.70 13.40 9.16
CA PRO A 346 -2.41 14.29 8.03
C PRO A 346 -1.59 13.61 6.92
N ASN A 347 -0.72 12.66 7.28
CA ASN A 347 0.10 11.93 6.33
C ASN A 347 -0.72 10.88 5.57
N THR A 348 -1.59 10.16 6.26
CA THR A 348 -2.43 9.14 5.63
C THR A 348 -3.52 9.76 4.74
N ASP A 349 -4.05 10.93 5.12
CA ASP A 349 -4.95 11.71 4.27
C ASP A 349 -4.23 12.16 2.97
N ALA A 350 -3.00 12.67 3.10
CA ALA A 350 -2.20 13.11 1.96
C ALA A 350 -1.87 11.97 0.98
N ILE A 351 -1.48 10.79 1.49
CA ILE A 351 -1.18 9.66 0.59
C ILE A 351 -2.44 9.07 -0.04
N ALA A 352 -3.59 9.15 0.63
CA ALA A 352 -4.87 8.76 0.04
C ALA A 352 -5.22 9.65 -1.16
N ASP A 353 -5.05 10.97 -1.05
CA ASP A 353 -5.24 11.90 -2.17
C ASP A 353 -4.27 11.62 -3.31
N MET A 354 -2.96 11.50 -3.00
CA MET A 354 -1.93 11.19 -4.01
C MET A 354 -2.16 9.83 -4.69
N ALA A 355 -2.77 8.86 -4.02
CA ALA A 355 -3.10 7.57 -4.63
C ALA A 355 -4.23 7.70 -5.67
N LEU A 356 -5.22 8.55 -5.44
CA LEU A 356 -6.27 8.87 -6.41
C LEU A 356 -5.71 9.64 -7.62
N GLU A 357 -4.84 10.62 -7.39
CA GLU A 357 -4.13 11.34 -8.47
C GLU A 357 -3.30 10.37 -9.31
N ASN A 358 -2.56 9.47 -8.68
CA ASN A 358 -1.73 8.48 -9.38
C ASN A 358 -2.56 7.48 -10.19
N TYR A 359 -3.81 7.22 -9.81
CA TYR A 359 -4.72 6.40 -10.63
C TYR A 359 -4.99 7.06 -11.99
N VAL A 360 -5.31 8.34 -11.99
CA VAL A 360 -5.52 9.10 -13.24
C VAL A 360 -4.24 9.13 -14.07
N GLU A 361 -3.08 9.35 -13.43
CA GLU A 361 -1.78 9.30 -14.09
C GLU A 361 -1.55 7.96 -14.79
N MET A 362 -1.69 6.85 -14.06
CA MET A 362 -1.36 5.52 -14.56
C MET A 362 -2.26 5.05 -15.69
N ARG A 363 -3.55 5.37 -15.64
CA ARG A 363 -4.51 4.91 -16.65
C ARG A 363 -4.54 5.76 -17.92
N SER A 364 -4.18 7.06 -17.85
CA SER A 364 -4.31 8.01 -18.96
C SER A 364 -3.08 8.91 -19.16
N THR A 365 -2.72 9.75 -18.18
CA THR A 365 -1.76 10.86 -18.32
C THR A 365 -0.36 10.40 -18.73
N VAL A 366 0.07 9.23 -18.31
CA VAL A 366 1.37 8.62 -18.68
C VAL A 366 1.56 8.44 -20.20
N ARG A 367 0.49 8.53 -20.98
CA ARG A 367 0.51 8.47 -22.46
C ARG A 367 0.79 9.82 -23.11
N GLU A 368 0.67 10.92 -22.38
CA GLU A 368 0.79 12.28 -22.89
C GLU A 368 2.26 12.71 -23.08
N PRO A 369 2.63 13.32 -24.21
CA PRO A 369 4.01 13.81 -24.41
C PRO A 369 4.45 14.83 -23.35
N LYS A 370 3.54 15.70 -22.88
CA LYS A 370 3.84 16.71 -21.86
C LYS A 370 4.17 16.07 -20.50
N PHE A 371 3.56 14.95 -20.17
CA PHE A 371 3.91 14.19 -18.97
C PHE A 371 5.37 13.73 -19.00
N GLN A 372 5.81 13.18 -20.14
CA GLN A 372 7.20 12.73 -20.28
C GLN A 372 8.18 13.92 -20.19
N LEU A 373 7.87 15.05 -20.84
CA LEU A 373 8.68 16.25 -20.75
C LEU A 373 8.85 16.76 -19.32
N LYS A 374 7.74 16.86 -18.56
CA LYS A 374 7.79 17.25 -17.13
C LYS A 374 8.60 16.29 -16.30
N LYS A 375 8.48 14.98 -16.57
CA LYS A 375 9.22 13.95 -15.86
C LYS A 375 10.72 14.07 -16.10
N ASP A 376 11.13 14.19 -17.37
CA ASP A 376 12.54 14.33 -17.74
C ASP A 376 13.12 15.63 -17.14
N LEU A 377 12.35 16.73 -17.22
CA LEU A 377 12.71 17.99 -16.59
C LEU A 377 12.87 17.85 -15.07
N SER A 378 11.98 17.14 -14.42
CA SER A 378 12.04 16.95 -12.95
C SER A 378 13.34 16.28 -12.51
N PHE A 379 13.84 15.31 -13.28
CA PHE A 379 15.13 14.66 -13.01
C PHE A 379 16.31 15.61 -13.24
N ARG A 380 16.27 16.44 -14.29
CA ARG A 380 17.30 17.47 -14.53
C ARG A 380 17.34 18.52 -13.42
N LEU A 381 16.15 18.92 -12.91
CA LEU A 381 16.06 19.86 -11.80
C LEU A 381 16.55 19.22 -10.46
N GLU A 382 16.33 17.95 -10.24
CA GLU A 382 16.89 17.22 -9.10
C GLU A 382 18.41 17.17 -9.12
N GLU A 383 19.00 16.88 -10.31
CA GLU A 383 20.46 16.90 -10.51
C GLU A 383 21.06 18.29 -10.27
N ARG A 384 20.35 19.34 -10.69
CA ARG A 384 20.78 20.73 -10.54
C ARG A 384 20.60 21.29 -9.13
N HIS A 385 19.57 20.84 -8.42
CA HIS A 385 19.20 21.29 -7.06
C HIS A 385 19.09 20.13 -6.08
N PRO A 386 20.17 19.38 -5.82
CA PRO A 386 20.14 18.18 -4.99
C PRO A 386 19.62 18.49 -3.59
N GLY A 387 18.67 17.68 -3.13
CA GLY A 387 18.03 17.83 -1.81
C GLY A 387 16.95 18.92 -1.73
N ARG A 388 17.00 19.94 -2.61
CA ARG A 388 15.99 21.00 -2.67
C ARG A 388 14.86 20.64 -3.64
N PHE A 389 15.14 20.25 -4.86
CA PHE A 389 14.16 19.72 -5.79
C PHE A 389 14.24 18.19 -5.81
N ILE A 390 13.37 17.52 -5.08
CA ILE A 390 13.22 16.05 -5.11
C ILE A 390 11.86 15.77 -5.73
N PRO A 391 11.75 15.05 -6.87
CA PRO A 391 10.47 14.76 -7.49
C PRO A 391 9.48 14.16 -6.51
N ARG A 392 8.18 14.56 -6.59
CA ARG A 392 7.14 14.11 -5.66
C ARG A 392 7.10 12.58 -5.51
N TYR A 393 7.19 11.86 -6.63
CA TYR A 393 7.21 10.40 -6.62
C TYR A 393 8.42 9.87 -5.83
N SER A 394 9.60 10.44 -6.03
CA SER A 394 10.82 10.06 -5.31
C SER A 394 10.70 10.33 -3.82
N MET A 395 10.13 11.47 -3.39
CA MET A 395 9.86 11.76 -1.98
C MET A 395 9.00 10.68 -1.31
N VAL A 396 8.01 10.16 -2.04
CA VAL A 396 7.10 9.12 -1.53
C VAL A 396 7.74 7.74 -1.50
N MET A 397 8.45 7.35 -2.56
CA MET A 397 8.91 5.97 -2.77
C MET A 397 10.29 5.70 -2.22
N PHE A 398 11.22 6.67 -2.33
CA PHE A 398 12.65 6.47 -2.05
C PHE A 398 13.14 7.21 -0.82
N HIS A 399 12.29 8.04 -0.21
CA HIS A 399 12.59 8.79 1.01
C HIS A 399 11.57 8.49 2.10
N THR A 400 11.88 8.96 3.33
CA THR A 400 10.96 8.95 4.47
C THR A 400 10.39 10.34 4.78
N ILE A 401 10.39 11.24 3.79
CA ILE A 401 9.77 12.57 3.88
C ILE A 401 8.28 12.38 4.17
N PRO A 402 7.70 13.04 5.19
CA PRO A 402 6.28 12.90 5.52
C PRO A 402 5.38 13.07 4.28
N TYR A 403 4.35 12.25 4.13
CA TYR A 403 3.48 12.30 2.95
C TYR A 403 2.83 13.67 2.75
N ALA A 404 2.39 14.31 3.83
CA ALA A 404 1.83 15.66 3.78
C ALA A 404 2.83 16.68 3.24
N GLU A 405 4.10 16.56 3.60
CA GLU A 405 5.17 17.41 3.06
C GLU A 405 5.48 17.08 1.60
N ALA A 406 5.48 15.80 1.22
CA ALA A 406 5.65 15.39 -0.17
C ALA A 406 4.51 15.92 -1.06
N GLN A 407 3.26 15.89 -0.57
CA GLN A 407 2.10 16.47 -1.25
C GLN A 407 2.25 17.99 -1.40
N ARG A 408 2.57 18.70 -0.32
CA ARG A 408 2.76 20.17 -0.32
C ARG A 408 3.86 20.60 -1.28
N ARG A 409 5.04 19.97 -1.19
CA ARG A 409 6.17 20.28 -2.10
C ARG A 409 5.85 19.90 -3.54
N GLY A 410 5.19 18.75 -3.73
CA GLY A 410 4.78 18.28 -5.06
C GLY A 410 3.83 19.26 -5.76
N ALA A 411 2.90 19.87 -5.03
CA ALA A 411 2.00 20.89 -5.60
C ALA A 411 2.73 22.16 -6.04
N ILE A 412 3.81 22.55 -5.33
CA ILE A 412 4.66 23.67 -5.74
C ILE A 412 5.48 23.27 -6.98
N GLN A 413 6.09 22.08 -6.95
CA GLN A 413 6.88 21.56 -8.07
C GLN A 413 6.06 21.47 -9.36
N GLU A 414 4.80 21.04 -9.28
CA GLU A 414 3.92 20.96 -10.44
C GLU A 414 3.70 22.33 -11.09
N LYS A 415 3.49 23.39 -10.30
CA LYS A 415 3.38 24.77 -10.81
C LYS A 415 4.66 25.24 -11.47
N ILE A 416 5.82 24.92 -10.90
CA ILE A 416 7.12 25.23 -11.51
C ILE A 416 7.28 24.50 -12.84
N LEU A 417 6.99 23.20 -12.89
CA LEU A 417 7.05 22.41 -14.11
C LEU A 417 6.08 22.91 -15.17
N ASP A 418 4.85 23.30 -14.79
CA ASP A 418 3.88 23.89 -15.70
C ASP A 418 4.40 25.18 -16.34
N ALA A 419 4.91 26.09 -15.52
CA ALA A 419 5.46 27.37 -15.99
C ALA A 419 6.65 27.16 -16.95
N LEU A 420 7.55 26.24 -16.61
CA LEU A 420 8.74 25.97 -17.45
C LEU A 420 8.40 25.26 -18.77
N THR A 421 7.36 24.39 -18.75
CA THR A 421 6.98 23.59 -19.94
C THR A 421 5.82 24.20 -20.74
N GLU A 422 5.36 25.42 -20.44
CA GLU A 422 4.23 26.04 -21.12
C GLU A 422 4.44 26.12 -22.64
N LYS A 423 5.65 26.51 -23.06
CA LYS A 423 6.02 26.73 -24.47
C LYS A 423 7.10 25.77 -24.96
N ALA A 424 7.75 25.02 -24.08
CA ALA A 424 8.83 24.13 -24.43
C ALA A 424 8.30 22.80 -24.96
N ALA A 425 8.90 22.28 -26.01
CA ALA A 425 8.66 20.94 -26.56
C ALA A 425 9.72 19.92 -26.11
N SER A 426 10.86 20.37 -25.60
CA SER A 426 11.96 19.54 -25.11
C SER A 426 12.65 20.15 -23.88
N VAL A 427 13.40 19.35 -23.15
CA VAL A 427 14.18 19.82 -21.99
C VAL A 427 15.27 20.80 -22.39
N ASP A 428 15.79 20.71 -23.63
CA ASP A 428 16.84 21.59 -24.14
C ASP A 428 16.33 23.02 -24.40
N GLU A 429 15.00 23.22 -24.47
CA GLU A 429 14.38 24.55 -24.66
C GLU A 429 14.07 25.26 -23.34
N ILE A 430 14.37 24.62 -22.21
CA ILE A 430 14.06 25.18 -20.88
C ILE A 430 15.05 26.26 -20.47
N ASP A 431 14.54 27.42 -20.04
CA ASP A 431 15.31 28.46 -19.37
C ASP A 431 15.66 28.02 -17.93
N PHE A 432 16.85 27.43 -17.76
CA PHE A 432 17.33 26.98 -16.47
C PHE A 432 17.67 28.11 -15.49
N GLU A 433 17.96 29.32 -15.94
CA GLU A 433 18.14 30.47 -15.03
C GLU A 433 16.80 30.89 -14.42
N TYR A 434 15.75 30.86 -15.25
CA TYR A 434 14.39 31.06 -14.74
C TYR A 434 13.96 29.95 -13.78
N ALA A 435 14.28 28.69 -14.09
CA ALA A 435 14.02 27.55 -13.21
C ALA A 435 14.72 27.71 -11.84
N ASP A 436 16.00 28.12 -11.84
CA ASP A 436 16.78 28.35 -10.61
C ASP A 436 16.10 29.42 -9.73
N ARG A 437 15.62 30.53 -10.32
CA ARG A 437 14.89 31.57 -9.56
C ARG A 437 13.60 31.04 -8.95
N LEU A 438 12.76 30.36 -9.73
CA LEU A 438 11.51 29.80 -9.24
C LEU A 438 11.73 28.81 -8.08
N ILE A 439 12.73 27.95 -8.19
CA ILE A 439 13.08 26.98 -7.16
C ILE A 439 13.62 27.71 -5.91
N ALA A 440 14.44 28.74 -6.08
CA ALA A 440 14.97 29.52 -4.96
C ALA A 440 13.89 30.26 -4.18
N GLU A 441 12.83 30.72 -4.86
CA GLU A 441 11.76 31.52 -4.26
C GLU A 441 10.65 30.66 -3.65
N GLN A 442 10.36 29.46 -4.20
CA GLN A 442 9.15 28.71 -3.88
C GLN A 442 9.39 27.42 -3.09
N LEU A 443 10.58 26.80 -3.20
CA LEU A 443 10.96 25.55 -2.53
C LEU A 443 12.05 25.78 -1.46
#